data_a98e59a6ff51ba5a440837c39655ce53
#
_entry.id   a98e59a6ff51ba5a440837c39655ce53
#
_cell.length_a   1.000
_cell.length_b   1.000
_cell.length_c   1.000
_cell.angle_alpha   90.00
_cell.angle_beta   90.00
_cell.angle_gamma   90.00
#
_symmetry.space_group_name_H-M   'P 1'
#
loop_
_entity.id
_entity.type
_entity.pdbx_description
1 polymer ?
#
loop_
_entity_poly.entity_id
_entity_poly.type
_entity_poly.pdbx_seq_one_letter_code
_entity_poly.pdbx_strand_id
1 'polypeptide(L)'
;HLTGEIPMDYKGIGSFGNSSTTQTKLMLDNDTTTYYTSGIAQKAGDWIGVDLRTIREVSEISILQGRNSIDDVDYFDHAVLEYSENGNNWKALTGELEKQYVIHWNGDPVKARYVRLKRLESKRTNYASVRSFEVNPLHAENLGFKLETEDRQQALYAFDRNLGTSFECSESIVFEVEKGIKSYILLTNRLSTPLKCKQLDAKGNLVSETILDSPFSKIQLENKNVEKIRIEGTAEIFEIIAEKE
;
A
#
# COMPACT_ATOMS: atom_id res chain seq x y z
N HIS A 1 0.76 -8.88 12.17
CA HIS A 1 0.37 -10.00 11.27
C HIS A 1 0.87 -9.83 9.83
N LEU A 2 2.18 -9.62 9.66
CA LEU A 2 2.79 -9.47 8.32
C LEU A 2 3.20 -10.80 7.67
N THR A 3 2.78 -11.93 8.22
CA THR A 3 3.17 -13.25 7.74
C THR A 3 2.00 -13.97 7.08
N GLY A 4 2.24 -14.56 5.92
CA GLY A 4 1.35 -15.55 5.29
C GLY A 4 0.66 -15.15 3.99
N GLU A 5 0.67 -13.87 3.60
CA GLU A 5 0.16 -13.46 2.29
C GLU A 5 1.30 -13.15 1.32
N ILE A 6 1.13 -13.57 0.08
CA ILE A 6 2.08 -13.24 -1.00
C ILE A 6 1.86 -11.78 -1.40
N PRO A 7 2.91 -10.93 -1.39
CA PRO A 7 2.81 -9.57 -1.90
C PRO A 7 2.38 -9.54 -3.36
N MET A 8 1.51 -8.61 -3.70
CA MET A 8 0.98 -8.48 -5.06
C MET A 8 0.89 -7.01 -5.46
N ASP A 9 1.10 -6.75 -6.74
CA ASP A 9 0.89 -5.44 -7.35
C ASP A 9 -0.62 -5.16 -7.48
N TYR A 10 -1.16 -4.26 -6.68
CA TYR A 10 -2.54 -3.81 -6.79
C TYR A 10 -2.76 -3.11 -8.12
N LYS A 11 -3.95 -3.22 -8.67
CA LYS A 11 -4.30 -2.58 -9.92
C LYS A 11 -5.43 -1.58 -9.71
N GLY A 12 -5.18 -0.34 -10.05
CA GLY A 12 -6.26 0.64 -10.18
C GLY A 12 -7.18 0.28 -11.34
N ILE A 13 -8.48 0.38 -11.13
CA ILE A 13 -9.54 0.04 -12.06
C ILE A 13 -10.60 1.14 -12.08
N GLY A 14 -11.38 1.22 -13.15
CA GLY A 14 -12.45 2.21 -13.27
C GLY A 14 -13.35 1.95 -14.47
N SER A 15 -14.53 2.55 -14.46
CA SER A 15 -15.53 2.44 -15.52
C SER A 15 -15.25 3.37 -16.72
N PHE A 16 -14.30 4.28 -16.61
CA PHE A 16 -13.98 5.26 -17.64
C PHE A 16 -13.13 4.62 -18.74
N GLY A 17 -13.76 4.20 -19.81
CA GLY A 17 -13.31 3.34 -20.88
C GLY A 17 -11.83 3.42 -21.29
N ASN A 18 -11.29 4.52 -21.71
CA ASN A 18 -9.90 4.64 -22.19
C ASN A 18 -8.91 5.19 -21.16
N SER A 19 -9.25 5.16 -19.87
CA SER A 19 -8.25 5.47 -18.87
C SER A 19 -7.11 4.46 -19.01
N SER A 20 -5.96 4.90 -19.50
CA SER A 20 -4.80 4.02 -19.63
C SER A 20 -4.51 3.37 -18.27
N THR A 21 -4.17 2.10 -18.28
CA THR A 21 -3.77 1.37 -17.06
C THR A 21 -2.61 2.06 -16.33
N THR A 22 -1.86 2.91 -17.02
CA THR A 22 -0.80 3.76 -16.47
C THR A 22 -1.34 4.89 -15.61
N GLN A 23 -2.49 5.49 -15.94
CA GLN A 23 -3.05 6.58 -15.14
C GLN A 23 -3.64 6.09 -13.82
N THR A 24 -4.24 4.91 -13.79
CA THR A 24 -4.78 4.35 -12.54
C THR A 24 -3.70 4.03 -11.51
N LYS A 25 -2.43 3.89 -11.91
CA LYS A 25 -1.32 3.75 -10.96
C LYS A 25 -1.08 5.01 -10.14
N LEU A 26 -1.41 6.19 -10.66
CA LEU A 26 -1.21 7.47 -9.97
C LEU A 26 -2.08 7.64 -8.71
N MET A 27 -3.07 6.79 -8.50
CA MET A 27 -3.80 6.76 -7.22
C MET A 27 -3.26 5.71 -6.24
N LEU A 28 -2.19 4.98 -6.61
CA LEU A 28 -1.60 3.88 -5.84
C LEU A 28 -0.08 4.06 -5.66
N ASP A 29 0.48 5.20 -6.04
CA ASP A 29 1.94 5.44 -6.07
C ASP A 29 2.47 6.12 -4.81
N ASN A 30 1.60 6.34 -3.81
CA ASN A 30 1.89 7.01 -2.54
C ASN A 30 2.28 8.48 -2.65
N ASP A 31 2.13 9.07 -3.84
CA ASP A 31 2.39 10.48 -4.07
C ASP A 31 1.06 11.24 -4.22
N THR A 32 0.64 11.95 -3.17
CA THR A 32 -0.60 12.74 -3.19
C THR A 32 -0.51 13.99 -4.07
N THR A 33 0.62 14.27 -4.70
CA THR A 33 0.79 15.33 -5.71
C THR A 33 0.45 14.85 -7.11
N THR A 34 0.44 13.55 -7.34
CA THR A 34 -0.06 12.89 -8.55
C THR A 34 -1.54 12.53 -8.41
N TYR A 35 -2.21 12.22 -9.49
CA TYR A 35 -3.60 11.80 -9.46
C TYR A 35 -4.03 11.04 -10.73
N TYR A 36 -4.94 10.12 -10.53
CA TYR A 36 -5.75 9.57 -11.61
C TYR A 36 -6.86 10.56 -12.00
N THR A 37 -7.17 10.66 -13.29
CA THR A 37 -8.36 11.40 -13.77
C THR A 37 -9.13 10.60 -14.80
N SER A 38 -10.46 10.73 -14.78
CA SER A 38 -11.35 10.08 -15.75
C SER A 38 -11.14 10.59 -17.19
N GLY A 39 -10.66 11.83 -17.36
CA GLY A 39 -10.49 12.47 -18.67
C GLY A 39 -11.78 12.74 -19.44
N ILE A 40 -12.92 12.29 -18.94
CA ILE A 40 -14.26 12.49 -19.47
C ILE A 40 -15.23 12.86 -18.36
N ALA A 41 -16.33 13.51 -18.73
CA ALA A 41 -17.38 13.88 -17.79
C ALA A 41 -17.97 12.65 -17.09
N GLN A 42 -18.09 12.75 -15.78
CA GLN A 42 -18.66 11.69 -14.95
C GLN A 42 -20.18 11.62 -15.09
N LYS A 43 -20.74 10.45 -14.92
CA LYS A 43 -22.19 10.18 -14.90
C LYS A 43 -22.55 9.16 -13.82
N ALA A 44 -23.82 9.08 -13.47
CA ALA A 44 -24.30 8.09 -12.51
C ALA A 44 -23.91 6.66 -12.91
N GLY A 45 -23.49 5.88 -11.95
CA GLY A 45 -23.01 4.51 -12.15
C GLY A 45 -21.53 4.39 -12.49
N ASP A 46 -20.84 5.48 -12.80
CA ASP A 46 -19.37 5.47 -12.94
C ASP A 46 -18.69 5.12 -11.62
N TRP A 47 -17.50 4.56 -11.69
CA TRP A 47 -16.76 4.12 -10.52
C TRP A 47 -15.25 4.13 -10.73
N ILE A 48 -14.53 4.24 -9.64
CA ILE A 48 -13.06 4.15 -9.54
C ILE A 48 -12.75 3.20 -8.39
N GLY A 49 -11.76 2.34 -8.54
CA GLY A 49 -11.47 1.34 -7.53
C GLY A 49 -10.15 0.63 -7.70
N VAL A 50 -9.99 -0.46 -6.94
CA VAL A 50 -8.76 -1.27 -6.85
C VAL A 50 -9.09 -2.74 -6.97
N ASP A 51 -8.31 -3.48 -7.75
CA ASP A 51 -8.20 -4.94 -7.75
C ASP A 51 -7.01 -5.35 -6.88
N LEU A 52 -7.26 -5.99 -5.76
CA LEU A 52 -6.26 -6.47 -4.80
C LEU A 52 -5.58 -7.78 -5.27
N ARG A 53 -5.89 -8.25 -6.48
CA ARG A 53 -5.40 -9.47 -7.13
C ARG A 53 -5.90 -10.77 -6.52
N THR A 54 -6.05 -10.83 -5.21
CA THR A 54 -6.59 -11.99 -4.47
C THR A 54 -7.69 -11.53 -3.52
N ILE A 55 -8.48 -12.47 -3.02
CA ILE A 55 -9.43 -12.18 -1.94
C ILE A 55 -8.63 -11.96 -0.66
N ARG A 56 -8.86 -10.81 -0.01
CA ARG A 56 -8.23 -10.40 1.25
C ARG A 56 -9.30 -9.97 2.26
N GLU A 57 -8.94 -9.98 3.53
CA GLU A 57 -9.74 -9.31 4.55
C GLU A 57 -9.46 -7.80 4.46
N VAL A 58 -10.52 -7.01 4.29
CA VAL A 58 -10.48 -5.55 4.21
C VAL A 58 -11.26 -4.99 5.39
N SER A 59 -10.59 -4.19 6.22
CA SER A 59 -11.16 -3.54 7.40
C SER A 59 -11.00 -2.03 7.39
N GLU A 60 -10.16 -1.49 6.51
CA GLU A 60 -9.92 -0.05 6.40
C GLU A 60 -9.71 0.35 4.94
N ILE A 61 -10.29 1.50 4.56
CA ILE A 61 -10.12 2.10 3.24
C ILE A 61 -9.98 3.61 3.42
N SER A 62 -8.98 4.18 2.78
CA SER A 62 -8.76 5.62 2.74
C SER A 62 -8.68 6.10 1.29
N ILE A 63 -9.48 7.11 0.94
CA ILE A 63 -9.52 7.67 -0.41
C ILE A 63 -9.39 9.17 -0.34
N LEU A 64 -8.47 9.72 -1.11
CA LEU A 64 -8.29 11.14 -1.31
C LEU A 64 -8.72 11.51 -2.73
N GLN A 65 -9.91 12.09 -2.86
CA GLN A 65 -10.46 12.53 -4.14
C GLN A 65 -9.91 13.89 -4.57
N GLY A 66 -10.20 14.30 -5.80
CA GLY A 66 -9.79 15.57 -6.38
C GLY A 66 -8.38 15.54 -6.96
N ARG A 67 -7.91 16.65 -7.53
CA ARG A 67 -6.60 16.74 -8.17
C ARG A 67 -5.49 17.22 -7.24
N ASN A 68 -5.67 18.38 -6.60
CA ASN A 68 -4.59 19.03 -5.85
C ASN A 68 -5.04 19.88 -4.65
N SER A 69 -6.34 20.00 -4.41
CA SER A 69 -6.87 20.78 -3.28
C SER A 69 -8.24 20.27 -2.87
N ILE A 70 -8.65 20.67 -1.68
CA ILE A 70 -9.97 20.34 -1.12
C ILE A 70 -11.10 21.03 -1.91
N ASP A 71 -10.80 22.13 -2.59
CA ASP A 71 -11.76 22.89 -3.41
C ASP A 71 -11.87 22.35 -4.85
N ASP A 72 -11.13 21.31 -5.18
CA ASP A 72 -11.20 20.68 -6.48
C ASP A 72 -12.60 20.10 -6.71
N VAL A 73 -13.16 20.39 -7.88
CA VAL A 73 -14.49 19.93 -8.25
C VAL A 73 -14.52 18.55 -8.91
N ASP A 74 -13.35 18.01 -9.19
CA ASP A 74 -13.20 16.73 -9.91
C ASP A 74 -13.27 15.55 -8.95
N TYR A 75 -14.45 15.30 -8.38
CA TYR A 75 -14.70 14.21 -7.46
C TYR A 75 -16.15 13.71 -7.57
N PHE A 76 -16.44 12.55 -7.03
CA PHE A 76 -17.80 12.04 -6.89
C PHE A 76 -18.45 12.70 -5.67
N ASP A 77 -19.32 13.65 -5.90
CA ASP A 77 -20.01 14.40 -4.84
C ASP A 77 -21.14 13.61 -4.15
N HIS A 78 -21.64 12.58 -4.83
CA HIS A 78 -22.58 11.59 -4.28
C HIS A 78 -22.06 10.20 -4.65
N ALA A 79 -21.63 9.44 -3.67
CA ALA A 79 -20.99 8.15 -3.90
C ALA A 79 -21.35 7.12 -2.84
N VAL A 80 -21.05 5.87 -3.12
CA VAL A 80 -21.09 4.76 -2.17
C VAL A 80 -19.81 3.95 -2.30
N LEU A 81 -19.25 3.53 -1.18
CA LEU A 81 -18.13 2.61 -1.16
C LEU A 81 -18.66 1.18 -1.19
N GLU A 82 -18.16 0.39 -2.13
CA GLU A 82 -18.60 -0.99 -2.37
C GLU A 82 -17.43 -1.94 -2.45
N TYR A 83 -17.66 -3.21 -2.12
CA TYR A 83 -16.70 -4.30 -2.26
C TYR A 83 -17.29 -5.50 -2.98
N SER A 84 -16.41 -6.34 -3.53
CA SER A 84 -16.78 -7.60 -4.18
C SER A 84 -15.65 -8.62 -4.12
N GLU A 85 -15.99 -9.89 -4.00
CA GLU A 85 -15.04 -11.00 -4.13
C GLU A 85 -14.76 -11.38 -5.59
N ASN A 86 -15.72 -11.16 -6.49
CA ASN A 86 -15.69 -11.66 -7.88
C ASN A 86 -15.85 -10.57 -8.96
N GLY A 87 -16.01 -9.31 -8.57
CA GLY A 87 -16.19 -8.19 -9.49
C GLY A 87 -17.61 -8.05 -10.09
N ASN A 88 -18.52 -8.97 -9.80
CA ASN A 88 -19.88 -8.96 -10.32
C ASN A 88 -20.92 -8.66 -9.24
N ASN A 89 -20.76 -9.29 -8.08
CA ASN A 89 -21.66 -9.14 -6.94
C ASN A 89 -21.08 -8.12 -5.97
N TRP A 90 -21.67 -6.93 -5.94
CA TRP A 90 -21.21 -5.81 -5.12
C TRP A 90 -22.07 -5.62 -3.89
N LYS A 91 -21.43 -5.33 -2.78
CA LYS A 91 -22.06 -5.01 -1.50
C LYS A 91 -21.57 -3.65 -1.02
N ALA A 92 -22.46 -2.85 -0.46
CA ALA A 92 -22.12 -1.55 0.10
C ALA A 92 -21.38 -1.71 1.44
N LEU A 93 -20.32 -0.95 1.63
CA LEU A 93 -19.63 -0.74 2.91
C LEU A 93 -20.19 0.46 3.64
N THR A 94 -20.68 1.46 2.90
CA THR A 94 -21.22 2.70 3.44
C THR A 94 -22.64 2.93 2.95
N GLY A 95 -23.36 3.85 3.61
CA GLY A 95 -24.47 4.56 3.00
C GLY A 95 -23.95 5.54 1.94
N GLU A 96 -24.81 6.44 1.51
CA GLU A 96 -24.43 7.54 0.62
C GLU A 96 -23.40 8.45 1.28
N LEU A 97 -22.31 8.74 0.57
CA LEU A 97 -21.27 9.68 0.92
C LEU A 97 -21.53 10.97 0.14
N GLU A 98 -21.90 12.03 0.85
CA GLU A 98 -22.22 13.32 0.24
C GLU A 98 -21.07 14.30 0.40
N LYS A 99 -20.54 14.83 -0.71
CA LYS A 99 -19.52 15.90 -0.78
C LYS A 99 -18.26 15.65 0.06
N GLN A 100 -17.73 14.41 0.00
CA GLN A 100 -16.53 14.04 0.72
C GLN A 100 -15.31 13.95 -0.20
N TYR A 101 -14.33 14.80 0.01
CA TYR A 101 -13.02 14.71 -0.65
C TYR A 101 -12.13 13.63 -0.02
N VAL A 102 -12.17 13.55 1.30
CA VAL A 102 -11.47 12.54 2.09
C VAL A 102 -12.50 11.55 2.58
N ILE A 103 -12.36 10.32 2.16
CA ILE A 103 -13.20 9.21 2.59
C ILE A 103 -12.35 8.29 3.43
N HIS A 104 -12.79 8.06 4.64
CA HIS A 104 -12.18 7.08 5.53
C HIS A 104 -13.27 6.13 6.01
N TRP A 105 -13.09 4.85 5.71
CA TRP A 105 -13.95 3.78 6.20
C TRP A 105 -13.12 2.82 7.06
N ASN A 106 -13.64 2.50 8.24
CA ASN A 106 -13.10 1.50 9.14
C ASN A 106 -14.28 0.69 9.67
N GLY A 107 -14.21 -0.64 9.60
CA GLY A 107 -15.32 -1.51 9.99
C GLY A 107 -14.89 -2.96 10.20
N ASP A 108 -15.89 -3.81 10.46
CA ASP A 108 -15.67 -5.25 10.56
C ASP A 108 -15.04 -5.79 9.27
N PRO A 109 -14.04 -6.68 9.37
CA PRO A 109 -13.36 -7.22 8.20
C PRO A 109 -14.31 -7.89 7.23
N VAL A 110 -14.23 -7.53 5.95
CA VAL A 110 -14.96 -8.16 4.86
C VAL A 110 -13.99 -8.85 3.90
N LYS A 111 -14.41 -9.95 3.29
CA LYS A 111 -13.62 -10.61 2.24
C LYS A 111 -13.87 -9.91 0.90
N ALA A 112 -12.80 -9.34 0.35
CA ALA A 112 -12.87 -8.60 -0.90
C ALA A 112 -11.62 -8.85 -1.77
N ARG A 113 -11.84 -8.96 -3.08
CA ARG A 113 -10.79 -8.77 -4.08
C ARG A 113 -10.90 -7.40 -4.73
N TYR A 114 -12.10 -6.87 -4.83
CA TYR A 114 -12.36 -5.59 -5.48
C TYR A 114 -13.01 -4.63 -4.50
N VAL A 115 -12.52 -3.39 -4.50
CA VAL A 115 -13.10 -2.27 -3.76
C VAL A 115 -13.31 -1.13 -4.74
N ARG A 116 -14.43 -0.45 -4.67
CA ARG A 116 -14.69 0.71 -5.53
C ARG A 116 -15.49 1.81 -4.83
N LEU A 117 -15.23 3.03 -5.23
CA LEU A 117 -16.09 4.17 -5.01
C LEU A 117 -16.99 4.32 -6.24
N LYS A 118 -18.29 4.17 -6.08
CA LYS A 118 -19.29 4.25 -7.14
C LYS A 118 -20.08 5.52 -7.00
N ARG A 119 -20.17 6.28 -8.09
CA ARG A 119 -20.98 7.48 -8.18
C ARG A 119 -22.46 7.16 -8.19
N LEU A 120 -23.21 7.87 -7.37
CA LEU A 120 -24.65 7.91 -7.37
C LEU A 120 -25.20 9.03 -8.27
N GLU A 121 -26.51 9.24 -8.29
CA GLU A 121 -27.12 10.34 -9.04
C GLU A 121 -26.67 11.69 -8.49
N SER A 122 -26.29 12.58 -9.39
CA SER A 122 -25.86 13.94 -9.08
C SER A 122 -25.98 14.82 -10.34
N LYS A 123 -26.06 16.11 -10.13
CA LYS A 123 -26.07 17.11 -11.20
C LYS A 123 -24.67 17.42 -11.72
N ARG A 124 -23.61 16.93 -11.08
CA ARG A 124 -22.23 17.19 -11.51
C ARG A 124 -21.89 16.45 -12.80
N THR A 125 -21.13 17.12 -13.66
CA THR A 125 -20.66 16.57 -14.92
C THR A 125 -19.15 16.78 -15.14
N ASN A 126 -18.43 17.24 -14.10
CA ASN A 126 -16.97 17.40 -14.12
C ASN A 126 -16.27 16.05 -14.30
N TYR A 127 -14.95 16.07 -14.42
CA TYR A 127 -14.16 14.85 -14.35
C TYR A 127 -14.20 14.26 -12.94
N ALA A 128 -13.74 13.03 -12.80
CA ALA A 128 -13.47 12.41 -11.50
C ALA A 128 -11.97 12.16 -11.38
N SER A 129 -11.38 12.58 -10.27
CA SER A 129 -9.96 12.41 -9.99
C SER A 129 -9.76 11.84 -8.59
N VAL A 130 -8.74 11.00 -8.45
CA VAL A 130 -8.34 10.37 -7.18
C VAL A 130 -6.83 10.47 -7.05
N ARG A 131 -6.36 11.04 -5.94
CA ARG A 131 -4.93 11.17 -5.60
C ARG A 131 -4.40 9.98 -4.84
N SER A 132 -5.23 9.35 -4.01
CA SER A 132 -4.86 8.17 -3.24
C SER A 132 -6.07 7.26 -3.04
N PHE A 133 -5.86 5.95 -3.16
CA PHE A 133 -6.83 4.91 -2.88
C PHE A 133 -6.13 3.78 -2.13
N GLU A 134 -6.17 3.82 -0.82
CA GLU A 134 -5.49 2.87 0.05
C GLU A 134 -6.47 1.87 0.64
N VAL A 135 -6.08 0.60 0.65
CA VAL A 135 -6.85 -0.49 1.26
C VAL A 135 -5.98 -1.13 2.33
N ASN A 136 -6.48 -1.19 3.56
CA ASN A 136 -5.74 -1.58 4.76
C ASN A 136 -4.41 -0.82 4.90
N PRO A 137 -4.41 0.52 4.91
CA PRO A 137 -3.18 1.28 5.09
C PRO A 137 -2.49 0.86 6.39
N LEU A 138 -1.17 0.74 6.34
CA LEU A 138 -0.40 0.44 7.53
C LEU A 138 -0.24 1.68 8.39
N HIS A 139 -0.41 1.47 9.70
CA HIS A 139 -0.15 2.47 10.70
C HIS A 139 1.06 2.04 11.54
N ALA A 140 2.01 2.94 11.76
CA ALA A 140 3.28 2.62 12.43
C ALA A 140 3.08 2.03 13.84
N GLU A 141 2.03 2.45 14.53
CA GLU A 141 1.64 1.93 15.84
C GLU A 141 1.07 0.50 15.81
N ASN A 142 0.64 0.01 14.65
CA ASN A 142 0.00 -1.29 14.48
C ASN A 142 0.93 -2.35 13.88
N LEU A 143 2.19 -2.02 13.62
CA LEU A 143 3.13 -2.96 12.98
C LEU A 143 3.44 -4.21 13.81
N GLY A 144 3.28 -4.16 15.12
CA GLY A 144 3.68 -5.25 16.01
C GLY A 144 5.19 -5.38 16.24
N PHE A 145 5.99 -4.53 15.59
CA PHE A 145 7.44 -4.37 15.76
C PHE A 145 7.84 -2.90 15.62
N LYS A 146 8.99 -2.54 16.15
CA LYS A 146 9.51 -1.19 16.06
C LYS A 146 10.27 -0.98 14.75
N LEU A 147 9.97 0.11 14.09
CA LEU A 147 10.64 0.59 12.88
C LEU A 147 11.42 1.87 13.18
N GLU A 148 12.71 1.87 12.90
CA GLU A 148 13.61 3.00 13.11
C GLU A 148 14.20 3.44 11.76
N THR A 149 13.76 4.61 11.28
CA THR A 149 14.25 5.25 10.05
C THR A 149 13.84 6.72 10.08
N GLU A 150 14.47 7.56 9.25
CA GLU A 150 14.16 9.00 9.20
C GLU A 150 12.72 9.24 8.77
N ASP A 151 12.25 8.59 7.72
CA ASP A 151 10.86 8.67 7.27
C ASP A 151 10.10 7.36 7.56
N ARG A 152 9.58 7.29 8.78
CA ARG A 152 8.84 6.10 9.23
C ARG A 152 7.56 5.86 8.42
N GLN A 153 6.88 6.91 7.97
CA GLN A 153 5.64 6.77 7.23
C GLN A 153 5.89 6.18 5.84
N GLN A 154 6.92 6.67 5.14
CA GLN A 154 7.31 6.12 3.84
C GLN A 154 7.87 4.70 3.98
N ALA A 155 8.61 4.41 5.05
CA ALA A 155 9.15 3.08 5.27
C ALA A 155 8.09 1.99 5.51
N LEU A 156 6.85 2.36 5.85
CA LEU A 156 5.75 1.41 5.94
C LEU A 156 5.47 0.70 4.62
N TYR A 157 5.73 1.35 3.48
CA TYR A 157 5.55 0.76 2.16
C TYR A 157 6.51 -0.40 1.86
N ALA A 158 7.56 -0.58 2.64
CA ALA A 158 8.39 -1.79 2.59
C ALA A 158 7.74 -3.00 3.30
N PHE A 159 6.55 -2.85 3.90
CA PHE A 159 5.87 -3.88 4.69
C PHE A 159 4.38 -4.03 4.38
N ASP A 160 3.87 -3.34 3.36
CA ASP A 160 2.42 -3.24 3.10
C ASP A 160 1.86 -4.35 2.21
N ARG A 161 2.72 -5.27 1.75
CA ARG A 161 2.39 -6.38 0.84
C ARG A 161 1.85 -5.94 -0.51
N ASN A 162 2.21 -4.75 -0.93
CA ASN A 162 1.86 -4.21 -2.21
C ASN A 162 3.12 -3.91 -3.02
N LEU A 163 3.42 -4.73 -4.01
CA LEU A 163 4.59 -4.55 -4.89
C LEU A 163 4.45 -3.34 -5.82
N GLY A 164 3.31 -2.68 -5.84
CA GLY A 164 3.09 -1.42 -6.55
C GLY A 164 3.57 -0.20 -5.78
N THR A 165 3.89 -0.36 -4.49
CA THR A 165 4.43 0.65 -3.60
C THR A 165 5.90 0.36 -3.29
N SER A 166 6.65 1.35 -2.82
CA SER A 166 8.04 1.17 -2.43
C SER A 166 8.50 2.22 -1.42
N PHE A 167 9.59 1.91 -0.72
CA PHE A 167 10.33 2.84 0.12
C PHE A 167 11.69 3.13 -0.50
N GLU A 168 11.98 4.40 -0.73
CA GLU A 168 13.32 4.84 -1.16
C GLU A 168 14.24 4.97 0.05
N CYS A 169 15.05 3.94 0.28
CA CYS A 169 16.07 3.94 1.31
C CYS A 169 17.31 4.67 0.80
N SER A 170 17.70 5.78 1.44
CA SER A 170 18.90 6.55 1.10
C SER A 170 20.08 6.26 2.02
N GLU A 171 19.83 5.86 3.26
CA GLU A 171 20.86 5.56 4.25
C GLU A 171 20.68 4.19 4.91
N SER A 172 19.60 4.01 5.67
CA SER A 172 19.30 2.74 6.31
C SER A 172 17.85 2.62 6.73
N ILE A 173 17.40 1.36 6.82
CA ILE A 173 16.17 0.97 7.50
C ILE A 173 16.52 0.00 8.62
N VAL A 174 15.96 0.23 9.80
CA VAL A 174 16.16 -0.62 10.98
C VAL A 174 14.81 -1.06 11.51
N PHE A 175 14.65 -2.37 11.73
CA PHE A 175 13.41 -2.91 12.28
C PHE A 175 13.68 -4.05 13.28
N GLU A 176 12.77 -4.20 14.24
CA GLU A 176 12.82 -5.28 15.23
C GLU A 176 12.38 -6.60 14.61
N VAL A 177 13.01 -7.68 15.04
CA VAL A 177 12.66 -9.05 14.64
C VAL A 177 11.46 -9.52 15.44
N GLU A 178 10.38 -9.91 14.76
CA GLU A 178 9.22 -10.51 15.41
C GLU A 178 9.52 -11.94 15.90
N LYS A 179 8.84 -12.34 16.99
CA LYS A 179 9.00 -13.70 17.53
C LYS A 179 8.53 -14.76 16.53
N GLY A 180 9.29 -15.84 16.42
CA GLY A 180 8.95 -16.98 15.55
C GLY A 180 9.31 -16.75 14.07
N ILE A 181 10.04 -15.70 13.76
CA ILE A 181 10.58 -15.48 12.42
C ILE A 181 11.93 -16.19 12.32
N LYS A 182 12.17 -16.88 11.21
CA LYS A 182 13.47 -17.52 10.90
C LYS A 182 14.27 -16.78 9.86
N SER A 183 13.61 -16.07 8.96
CA SER A 183 14.25 -15.34 7.89
C SER A 183 13.35 -14.22 7.36
N TYR A 184 13.97 -13.31 6.60
CA TYR A 184 13.26 -12.31 5.83
C TYR A 184 13.64 -12.43 4.35
N ILE A 185 12.70 -12.10 3.47
CA ILE A 185 12.96 -11.90 2.04
C ILE A 185 12.93 -10.40 1.79
N LEU A 186 13.98 -9.87 1.20
CA LEU A 186 14.08 -8.49 0.77
C LEU A 186 13.90 -8.42 -0.74
N LEU A 187 12.95 -7.62 -1.19
CA LEU A 187 12.71 -7.32 -2.60
C LEU A 187 13.08 -5.86 -2.87
N THR A 188 13.98 -5.63 -3.82
CA THR A 188 14.43 -4.29 -4.20
C THR A 188 14.42 -4.11 -5.72
N ASN A 189 14.64 -2.88 -6.19
CA ASN A 189 15.04 -2.64 -7.57
C ASN A 189 16.43 -3.24 -7.84
N ARG A 190 16.90 -3.15 -9.08
CA ARG A 190 18.26 -3.54 -9.42
C ARG A 190 19.27 -2.65 -8.66
N LEU A 191 20.04 -3.26 -7.80
CA LEU A 191 21.03 -2.54 -6.97
C LEU A 191 22.17 -2.02 -7.84
N SER A 192 22.49 -0.74 -7.71
CA SER A 192 23.68 -0.12 -8.29
C SER A 192 24.92 -0.38 -7.44
N THR A 193 24.73 -0.51 -6.13
CA THR A 193 25.71 -0.88 -5.12
C THR A 193 25.09 -1.90 -4.18
N PRO A 194 25.87 -2.91 -3.72
CA PRO A 194 25.39 -3.87 -2.74
C PRO A 194 24.95 -3.19 -1.43
N LEU A 195 23.90 -3.73 -0.81
CA LEU A 195 23.46 -3.33 0.51
C LEU A 195 24.20 -4.11 1.59
N LYS A 196 24.33 -3.53 2.78
CA LYS A 196 24.82 -4.21 3.96
C LYS A 196 23.68 -4.57 4.88
N CYS A 197 23.53 -5.84 5.20
CA CYS A 197 22.57 -6.30 6.18
C CYS A 197 23.31 -6.64 7.48
N LYS A 198 22.99 -5.93 8.55
CA LYS A 198 23.52 -6.16 9.89
C LYS A 198 22.43 -6.75 10.77
N GLN A 199 22.73 -7.87 11.43
CA GLN A 199 21.90 -8.46 12.46
C GLN A 199 22.45 -8.02 13.81
N LEU A 200 21.59 -7.48 14.66
CA LEU A 200 21.98 -6.87 15.94
C LEU A 200 21.25 -7.56 17.10
N ASP A 201 21.91 -7.63 18.25
CA ASP A 201 21.28 -8.07 19.50
C ASP A 201 20.44 -6.95 20.16
N ALA A 202 19.80 -7.25 21.29
CA ALA A 202 18.99 -6.30 22.07
C ALA A 202 19.74 -5.03 22.51
N LYS A 203 21.05 -5.14 22.66
CA LYS A 203 21.92 -4.01 23.04
C LYS A 203 22.47 -3.23 21.86
N GLY A 204 22.15 -3.69 20.62
CA GLY A 204 22.64 -3.10 19.40
C GLY A 204 24.04 -3.56 18.98
N ASN A 205 24.59 -4.60 19.61
CA ASN A 205 25.87 -5.17 19.20
C ASN A 205 25.70 -5.99 17.92
N LEU A 206 26.70 -5.97 17.07
CA LEU A 206 26.72 -6.73 15.82
C LEU A 206 26.81 -8.24 16.12
N VAL A 207 25.83 -8.99 15.62
CA VAL A 207 25.80 -10.46 15.64
C VAL A 207 26.38 -11.01 14.34
N SER A 208 25.94 -10.48 13.19
CA SER A 208 26.46 -10.83 11.88
C SER A 208 26.27 -9.69 10.86
N GLU A 209 27.05 -9.74 9.80
CA GLU A 209 26.93 -8.83 8.65
C GLU A 209 26.96 -9.64 7.35
N THR A 210 26.06 -9.33 6.43
CA THR A 210 25.96 -9.97 5.12
C THR A 210 25.81 -8.91 4.04
N ILE A 211 26.45 -9.13 2.91
CA ILE A 211 26.30 -8.28 1.71
C ILE A 211 25.15 -8.82 0.88
N LEU A 212 24.21 -7.94 0.49
CA LEU A 212 23.09 -8.23 -0.36
C LEU A 212 23.32 -7.55 -1.72
N ASP A 213 23.53 -8.34 -2.75
CA ASP A 213 23.89 -7.89 -4.11
C ASP A 213 22.82 -8.23 -5.15
N SER A 214 21.71 -8.83 -4.71
CA SER A 214 20.59 -9.29 -5.55
C SER A 214 19.32 -8.52 -5.26
N PRO A 215 18.49 -8.21 -6.26
CA PRO A 215 17.14 -7.66 -6.08
C PRO A 215 16.21 -8.55 -5.27
N PHE A 216 16.53 -9.84 -5.18
CA PHE A 216 15.85 -10.82 -4.34
C PHE A 216 16.88 -11.41 -3.40
N SER A 217 16.81 -11.06 -2.13
CA SER A 217 17.78 -11.51 -1.12
C SER A 217 17.07 -12.16 0.06
N LYS A 218 17.57 -13.32 0.49
CA LYS A 218 17.10 -13.97 1.72
C LYS A 218 18.05 -13.64 2.87
N ILE A 219 17.50 -13.07 3.94
CA ILE A 219 18.18 -12.76 5.18
C ILE A 219 17.85 -13.84 6.18
N GLN A 220 18.72 -14.83 6.30
CA GLN A 220 18.58 -15.90 7.31
C GLN A 220 19.01 -15.34 8.66
N LEU A 221 18.19 -15.51 9.71
CA LEU A 221 18.58 -15.10 11.05
C LEU A 221 19.67 -16.04 11.58
N GLU A 222 20.78 -15.46 12.05
CA GLU A 222 21.96 -16.20 12.48
C GLU A 222 21.69 -17.05 13.72
N ASN A 223 20.97 -16.47 14.67
CA ASN A 223 20.59 -17.15 15.91
C ASN A 223 19.40 -16.44 16.60
N LYS A 224 18.93 -17.02 17.71
CA LYS A 224 17.79 -16.51 18.51
C LYS A 224 18.07 -15.20 19.26
N ASN A 225 19.31 -14.72 19.27
CA ASN A 225 19.67 -13.47 19.96
C ASN A 225 19.57 -12.26 19.03
N VAL A 226 19.28 -12.46 17.74
CA VAL A 226 19.04 -11.36 16.81
C VAL A 226 17.70 -10.74 17.13
N GLU A 227 17.70 -9.45 17.48
CA GLU A 227 16.51 -8.70 17.81
C GLU A 227 16.24 -7.53 16.86
N LYS A 228 17.25 -7.13 16.08
CA LYS A 228 17.11 -6.08 15.07
C LYS A 228 17.84 -6.46 13.79
N ILE A 229 17.27 -6.00 12.69
CA ILE A 229 17.91 -5.99 11.37
C ILE A 229 18.10 -4.54 10.96
N ARG A 230 19.31 -4.22 10.48
CA ARG A 230 19.65 -2.97 9.83
C ARG A 230 20.11 -3.23 8.40
N ILE A 231 19.44 -2.64 7.44
CA ILE A 231 19.83 -2.66 6.04
C ILE A 231 20.36 -1.28 5.70
N GLU A 232 21.63 -1.19 5.28
CA GLU A 232 22.34 0.05 4.97
C GLU A 232 22.64 0.13 3.48
N GLY A 233 22.47 1.30 2.90
CA GLY A 233 22.75 1.63 1.52
C GLY A 233 21.56 2.28 0.82
N THR A 234 21.73 2.51 -0.49
CA THR A 234 20.71 3.15 -1.32
C THR A 234 19.98 2.11 -2.17
N ALA A 235 18.68 1.99 -1.99
CA ALA A 235 17.82 1.10 -2.76
C ALA A 235 16.36 1.56 -2.71
N GLU A 236 15.61 1.23 -3.74
CA GLU A 236 14.16 1.22 -3.70
C GLU A 236 13.73 -0.16 -3.18
N ILE A 237 13.12 -0.19 -2.00
CA ILE A 237 12.68 -1.42 -1.32
C ILE A 237 11.19 -1.59 -1.59
N PHE A 238 10.83 -2.63 -2.32
CA PHE A 238 9.43 -2.96 -2.62
C PHE A 238 8.77 -3.71 -1.47
N GLU A 239 9.50 -4.63 -0.83
CA GLU A 239 8.91 -5.42 0.25
C GLU A 239 9.96 -6.10 1.12
N ILE A 240 9.66 -6.21 2.42
CA ILE A 240 10.37 -7.01 3.40
C ILE A 240 9.40 -8.03 3.99
N ILE A 241 9.57 -9.29 3.64
CA ILE A 241 8.62 -10.36 3.95
C ILE A 241 9.21 -11.25 5.04
N ALA A 242 8.50 -11.37 6.15
CA ALA A 242 8.88 -12.27 7.23
C ALA A 242 8.44 -13.71 6.93
N GLU A 243 9.35 -14.67 7.12
CA GLU A 243 9.08 -16.11 7.02
C GLU A 243 9.10 -16.73 8.41
N LYS A 244 8.01 -17.41 8.80
CA LYS A 244 7.89 -18.15 10.07
C LYS A 244 8.60 -19.52 10.00
N GLU A 245 8.89 -20.07 11.18
CA GLU A 245 9.32 -21.47 11.34
C GLU A 245 8.23 -22.46 10.90
#